data_e9b001adcb1098bec8550d58007cd54f
#
_entry.id   e9b001adcb1098bec8550d58007cd54f
#
_cell.length_a   1.000
_cell.length_b   1.000
_cell.length_c   1.000
_cell.angle_alpha   90.00
_cell.angle_beta   90.00
_cell.angle_gamma   90.00
#
_symmetry.space_group_name_H-M   'P 1'
#
loop_
_entity.id
_entity.type
_entity.pdbx_description
1 polymer ?
#
loop_
_entity_poly.entity_id
_entity_poly.type
_entity_poly.pdbx_seq_one_letter_code
_entity_poly.pdbx_strand_id
1 'polypeptide(L)'
;MTPTLVPHHPARDWAEIQERMLVPLYEAVYDHLGVGAGTRLLGLGCGSGLALLMAAARGARVAGADRDHARVALARERLPEGVTVTEEPSEDLPYDVITAFHATDGILPGLRSLTRSAQPGAAVVLAGWGPPERCATEPVLRVAARLADHAPAPGPDLDALAAGAGLRPSGSGRVACPFGYASEASAVRGLLSTGAFDEAVRATDLSQVEKEIEEALAPYVRPDGTVWMPNVFRYVVARVP
;
A
#
# COMPACT_ATOMS: atom_id res chain seq x y z
N MET A 1 -3.54 -35.38 -11.26
CA MET A 1 -3.19 -34.82 -9.92
C MET A 1 -4.17 -33.70 -9.67
N THR A 2 -5.00 -33.81 -8.66
CA THR A 2 -5.89 -32.72 -8.26
C THR A 2 -5.02 -31.61 -7.68
N PRO A 3 -5.11 -30.35 -8.15
CA PRO A 3 -4.35 -29.27 -7.56
C PRO A 3 -4.77 -29.13 -6.10
N THR A 4 -3.81 -29.22 -5.20
CA THR A 4 -4.03 -28.93 -3.79
C THR A 4 -4.35 -27.43 -3.70
N LEU A 5 -5.60 -27.09 -3.42
CA LEU A 5 -6.02 -25.72 -3.12
C LEU A 5 -5.15 -25.22 -1.95
N VAL A 6 -4.23 -24.31 -2.23
CA VAL A 6 -3.49 -23.62 -1.18
C VAL A 6 -4.48 -22.70 -0.47
N PRO A 7 -4.69 -22.84 0.84
CA PRO A 7 -5.61 -21.98 1.55
C PRO A 7 -5.27 -20.49 1.33
N HIS A 8 -6.28 -19.69 1.03
CA HIS A 8 -6.11 -18.26 0.89
C HIS A 8 -5.86 -17.63 2.26
N HIS A 9 -4.71 -16.96 2.41
CA HIS A 9 -4.31 -16.25 3.62
C HIS A 9 -4.01 -14.78 3.30
N PRO A 10 -5.02 -13.90 3.21
CA PRO A 10 -4.87 -12.54 2.68
C PRO A 10 -3.68 -11.77 3.28
N ALA A 11 -3.52 -11.78 4.60
CA ALA A 11 -2.44 -11.06 5.24
C ALA A 11 -1.04 -11.62 4.92
N ARG A 12 -0.90 -12.96 4.80
CA ARG A 12 0.36 -13.60 4.39
C ARG A 12 0.65 -13.41 2.92
N ASP A 13 -0.36 -13.53 2.06
CA ASP A 13 -0.22 -13.29 0.62
C ASP A 13 0.17 -11.84 0.35
N TRP A 14 -0.40 -10.90 1.12
CA TRP A 14 0.07 -9.52 1.13
C TRP A 14 1.55 -9.44 1.49
N ALA A 15 1.95 -9.99 2.61
CA ALA A 15 3.30 -9.90 3.15
C ALA A 15 4.37 -10.53 2.25
N GLU A 16 4.06 -11.68 1.65
CA GLU A 16 5.03 -12.51 0.92
C GLU A 16 5.03 -12.23 -0.59
N ILE A 17 3.89 -11.80 -1.13
CA ILE A 17 3.72 -11.62 -2.58
C ILE A 17 3.60 -10.15 -2.95
N GLN A 18 2.63 -9.43 -2.35
CA GLN A 18 2.20 -8.12 -2.86
C GLN A 18 3.02 -6.95 -2.33
N GLU A 19 3.28 -6.87 -1.03
CA GLU A 19 3.88 -5.69 -0.39
C GLU A 19 5.25 -5.33 -0.99
N ARG A 20 6.05 -6.33 -1.37
CA ARG A 20 7.37 -6.13 -1.98
C ARG A 20 7.35 -5.38 -3.32
N MET A 21 6.21 -5.36 -4.01
CA MET A 21 6.07 -4.66 -5.29
C MET A 21 6.22 -3.14 -5.14
N LEU A 22 6.07 -2.63 -3.92
CA LEU A 22 6.18 -1.21 -3.60
C LEU A 22 7.56 -0.80 -3.06
N VAL A 23 8.52 -1.73 -2.97
CA VAL A 23 9.89 -1.42 -2.53
C VAL A 23 10.49 -0.23 -3.28
N PRO A 24 10.36 -0.10 -4.62
CA PRO A 24 10.89 1.07 -5.32
C PRO A 24 10.28 2.40 -4.86
N LEU A 25 8.99 2.39 -4.50
CA LEU A 25 8.31 3.57 -3.95
C LEU A 25 8.84 3.94 -2.56
N TYR A 26 9.02 2.94 -1.69
CA TYR A 26 9.55 3.15 -0.34
C TYR A 26 10.97 3.74 -0.39
N GLU A 27 11.84 3.15 -1.22
CA GLU A 27 13.21 3.64 -1.43
C GLU A 27 13.23 5.09 -1.93
N ALA A 28 12.50 5.37 -3.01
CA ALA A 28 12.46 6.71 -3.60
C ALA A 28 11.99 7.78 -2.61
N VAL A 29 10.97 7.47 -1.79
CA VAL A 29 10.46 8.40 -0.77
C VAL A 29 11.47 8.58 0.36
N TYR A 30 12.09 7.51 0.84
CA TYR A 30 13.06 7.59 1.93
C TYR A 30 14.34 8.32 1.51
N ASP A 31 14.79 8.12 0.28
CA ASP A 31 15.92 8.86 -0.27
C ASP A 31 15.59 10.35 -0.44
N HIS A 32 14.40 10.66 -0.97
CA HIS A 32 13.94 12.04 -1.13
C HIS A 32 13.85 12.81 0.19
N LEU A 33 13.45 12.14 1.26
CA LEU A 33 13.30 12.74 2.59
C LEU A 33 14.56 12.63 3.47
N GLY A 34 15.59 11.90 3.03
CA GLY A 34 16.76 11.62 3.84
C GLY A 34 16.44 10.82 5.10
N VAL A 35 15.51 9.84 5.00
CA VAL A 35 15.14 8.99 6.15
C VAL A 35 16.35 8.19 6.62
N GLY A 36 16.71 8.33 7.90
CA GLY A 36 17.87 7.69 8.48
C GLY A 36 17.96 7.88 10.00
N ALA A 37 19.18 7.80 10.54
CA ALA A 37 19.45 7.99 11.96
C ALA A 37 18.90 9.34 12.45
N GLY A 38 18.13 9.30 13.55
CA GLY A 38 17.46 10.47 14.10
C GLY A 38 16.06 10.74 13.57
N THR A 39 15.63 10.12 12.47
CA THR A 39 14.25 10.24 11.96
C THR A 39 13.29 9.44 12.84
N ARG A 40 12.17 10.06 13.24
CA ARG A 40 11.02 9.38 13.87
C ARG A 40 9.92 9.27 12.82
N LEU A 41 9.61 8.06 12.40
CA LEU A 41 8.70 7.79 11.31
C LEU A 41 7.47 7.02 11.78
N LEU A 42 6.29 7.48 11.38
CA LEU A 42 5.04 6.77 11.53
C LEU A 42 4.53 6.29 10.17
N GLY A 43 4.25 5.00 10.04
CA GLY A 43 3.55 4.43 8.88
C GLY A 43 2.06 4.26 9.16
N LEU A 44 1.22 4.97 8.40
CA LEU A 44 -0.23 4.78 8.38
C LEU A 44 -0.61 3.80 7.28
N GLY A 45 -1.42 2.79 7.62
CA GLY A 45 -1.65 1.67 6.71
C GLY A 45 -0.34 0.93 6.47
N CYS A 46 0.39 0.59 7.56
CA CYS A 46 1.75 0.06 7.46
C CYS A 46 1.82 -1.38 6.90
N GLY A 47 0.67 -2.00 6.65
CA GLY A 47 0.60 -3.36 6.14
C GLY A 47 1.28 -4.36 7.07
N SER A 48 2.05 -5.27 6.51
CA SER A 48 2.86 -6.22 7.28
C SER A 48 4.26 -5.68 7.63
N GLY A 49 4.47 -4.37 7.55
CA GLY A 49 5.61 -3.66 8.13
C GLY A 49 6.86 -3.57 7.25
N LEU A 50 6.83 -3.94 5.97
CA LEU A 50 8.01 -3.91 5.12
C LEU A 50 8.60 -2.50 4.98
N ALA A 51 7.77 -1.49 4.74
CA ALA A 51 8.21 -0.10 4.67
C ALA A 51 8.87 0.34 5.98
N LEU A 52 8.28 -0.02 7.14
CA LEU A 52 8.86 0.28 8.46
C LEU A 52 10.19 -0.43 8.68
N LEU A 53 10.30 -1.71 8.26
CA LEU A 53 11.54 -2.48 8.35
C LEU A 53 12.66 -1.80 7.54
N MET A 54 12.35 -1.34 6.32
CA MET A 54 13.30 -0.62 5.48
C MET A 54 13.74 0.71 6.08
N ALA A 55 12.83 1.47 6.70
CA ALA A 55 13.17 2.69 7.43
C ALA A 55 14.02 2.42 8.68
N ALA A 56 13.67 1.37 9.45
CA ALA A 56 14.46 0.95 10.61
C ALA A 56 15.88 0.50 10.22
N ALA A 57 16.04 -0.21 9.10
CA ALA A 57 17.35 -0.59 8.55
C ALA A 57 18.21 0.62 8.15
N ARG A 58 17.60 1.77 7.88
CA ARG A 58 18.28 3.06 7.65
C ARG A 58 18.62 3.80 8.97
N GLY A 59 18.25 3.23 10.12
CA GLY A 59 18.49 3.81 11.45
C GLY A 59 17.35 4.70 11.98
N ALA A 60 16.21 4.77 11.30
CA ALA A 60 15.05 5.52 11.79
C ALA A 60 14.39 4.81 12.99
N ARG A 61 13.81 5.60 13.89
CA ARG A 61 12.87 5.10 14.90
C ARG A 61 11.49 5.05 14.28
N VAL A 62 10.90 3.87 14.24
CA VAL A 62 9.65 3.63 13.51
C VAL A 62 8.52 3.22 14.42
N ALA A 63 7.31 3.61 14.07
CA ALA A 63 6.05 3.12 14.60
C ALA A 63 5.07 2.92 13.44
N GLY A 64 4.05 2.10 13.63
CA GLY A 64 3.07 1.82 12.60
C GLY A 64 1.66 1.66 13.10
N ALA A 65 0.70 1.90 12.21
CA ALA A 65 -0.70 1.59 12.43
C ALA A 65 -1.32 0.99 11.17
N ASP A 66 -2.13 -0.06 11.35
CA ASP A 66 -2.93 -0.66 10.29
C ASP A 66 -4.22 -1.24 10.88
N ARG A 67 -5.35 -1.03 10.22
CA ARG A 67 -6.66 -1.52 10.69
C ARG A 67 -6.84 -3.03 10.52
N ASP A 68 -6.02 -3.66 9.70
CA ASP A 68 -6.03 -5.11 9.52
C ASP A 68 -5.25 -5.78 10.65
N HIS A 69 -5.96 -6.36 11.60
CA HIS A 69 -5.39 -7.05 12.77
C HIS A 69 -4.38 -8.15 12.39
N ALA A 70 -4.63 -8.90 11.30
CA ALA A 70 -3.73 -9.95 10.85
C ALA A 70 -2.43 -9.38 10.28
N ARG A 71 -2.49 -8.25 9.55
CA ARG A 71 -1.30 -7.52 9.09
C ARG A 71 -0.51 -6.92 10.25
N VAL A 72 -1.19 -6.34 11.24
CA VAL A 72 -0.56 -5.85 12.47
C VAL A 72 0.20 -6.96 13.20
N ALA A 73 -0.39 -8.16 13.32
CA ALA A 73 0.28 -9.30 13.93
C ALA A 73 1.57 -9.67 13.17
N LEU A 74 1.51 -9.78 11.84
CA LEU A 74 2.68 -10.04 11.01
C LEU A 74 3.75 -8.94 11.09
N ALA A 75 3.34 -7.67 11.15
CA ALA A 75 4.27 -6.57 11.31
C ALA A 75 5.02 -6.65 12.64
N ARG A 76 4.35 -7.01 13.73
CA ARG A 76 4.98 -7.22 15.04
C ARG A 76 5.99 -8.37 15.06
N GLU A 77 5.73 -9.43 14.29
CA GLU A 77 6.66 -10.56 14.16
C GLU A 77 7.92 -10.18 13.34
N ARG A 78 7.81 -9.26 12.40
CA ARG A 78 8.86 -8.87 11.47
C ARG A 78 9.78 -7.78 11.98
N LEU A 79 9.21 -6.85 12.72
CA LEU A 79 9.91 -5.64 13.12
C LEU A 79 10.80 -5.90 14.34
N PRO A 80 11.88 -5.13 14.52
CA PRO A 80 12.73 -5.23 15.70
C PRO A 80 11.94 -5.06 17.00
N GLU A 81 12.45 -5.66 18.08
CA GLU A 81 11.89 -5.48 19.42
C GLU A 81 11.80 -3.98 19.76
N GLY A 82 10.70 -3.61 20.42
CA GLY A 82 10.44 -2.22 20.85
C GLY A 82 9.77 -1.34 19.80
N VAL A 83 9.56 -1.83 18.57
CA VAL A 83 8.75 -1.11 17.58
C VAL A 83 7.27 -1.29 17.90
N THR A 84 6.57 -0.17 18.07
CA THR A 84 5.13 -0.17 18.32
C THR A 84 4.35 -0.23 17.01
N VAL A 85 3.48 -1.24 16.89
CA VAL A 85 2.49 -1.36 15.81
C VAL A 85 1.12 -1.62 16.42
N THR A 86 0.15 -0.79 16.06
CA THR A 86 -1.21 -0.77 16.63
C THR A 86 -2.26 -0.71 15.54
N GLU A 87 -3.52 -0.89 15.88
CA GLU A 87 -4.63 -0.74 14.93
C GLU A 87 -4.94 0.74 14.68
N GLU A 88 -4.77 1.59 15.68
CA GLU A 88 -4.90 3.04 15.57
C GLU A 88 -3.56 3.71 15.87
N PRO A 89 -3.22 4.81 15.18
CA PRO A 89 -1.94 5.48 15.38
C PRO A 89 -1.86 6.10 16.79
N SER A 90 -0.68 5.96 17.44
CA SER A 90 -0.39 6.69 18.68
C SER A 90 -0.07 8.15 18.39
N GLU A 91 -0.67 9.05 19.14
CA GLU A 91 -0.41 10.49 19.09
C GLU A 91 0.66 10.93 20.12
N ASP A 92 1.21 9.99 20.90
CA ASP A 92 2.06 10.29 22.06
C ASP A 92 3.48 10.73 21.71
N LEU A 93 3.89 10.57 20.46
CA LEU A 93 5.24 10.90 20.01
C LEU A 93 5.22 11.90 18.84
N PRO A 94 6.08 12.94 18.91
CA PRO A 94 6.24 13.83 17.76
C PRO A 94 7.00 13.11 16.65
N TYR A 95 6.36 12.90 15.51
CA TYR A 95 6.96 12.31 14.32
C TYR A 95 7.55 13.38 13.42
N ASP A 96 8.70 13.09 12.80
CA ASP A 96 9.36 13.93 11.79
C ASP A 96 8.85 13.61 10.38
N VAL A 97 8.43 12.34 10.19
CA VAL A 97 7.89 11.82 8.94
C VAL A 97 6.66 10.96 9.21
N ILE A 98 5.59 11.21 8.51
CA ILE A 98 4.37 10.37 8.48
C ILE A 98 4.20 9.88 7.05
N THR A 99 4.05 8.57 6.85
CA THR A 99 3.85 7.96 5.53
C THR A 99 2.52 7.25 5.43
N ALA A 100 1.83 7.39 4.31
CA ALA A 100 0.66 6.61 3.93
C ALA A 100 0.83 6.16 2.48
N PHE A 101 1.49 5.01 2.29
CA PHE A 101 1.81 4.47 0.95
C PHE A 101 0.60 3.86 0.23
N HIS A 102 -0.50 3.64 0.95
CA HIS A 102 -1.80 3.22 0.43
C HIS A 102 -2.87 4.22 0.90
N ALA A 103 -2.72 5.48 0.51
CA ALA A 103 -3.67 6.51 0.88
C ALA A 103 -5.06 6.21 0.26
N THR A 104 -6.09 6.31 1.08
CA THR A 104 -7.49 6.23 0.70
C THR A 104 -8.25 7.42 1.28
N ASP A 105 -9.45 7.70 0.78
CA ASP A 105 -10.27 8.79 1.32
C ASP A 105 -10.59 8.61 2.81
N GLY A 106 -10.63 7.36 3.29
CA GLY A 106 -10.87 7.03 4.70
C GLY A 106 -9.72 7.40 5.66
N ILE A 107 -8.55 7.80 5.15
CA ILE A 107 -7.40 8.16 5.99
C ILE A 107 -7.53 9.58 6.60
N LEU A 108 -8.34 10.45 6.00
CA LEU A 108 -8.38 11.88 6.32
C LEU A 108 -8.68 12.21 7.79
N PRO A 109 -9.60 11.54 8.50
CA PRO A 109 -9.82 11.82 9.93
C PRO A 109 -8.58 11.55 10.79
N GLY A 110 -7.95 10.39 10.60
CA GLY A 110 -6.72 10.04 11.32
C GLY A 110 -5.55 10.97 10.96
N LEU A 111 -5.42 11.33 9.69
CA LEU A 111 -4.40 12.26 9.23
C LEU A 111 -4.57 13.65 9.86
N ARG A 112 -5.80 14.16 9.95
CA ARG A 112 -6.10 15.43 10.64
C ARG A 112 -5.76 15.39 12.14
N SER A 113 -5.98 14.28 12.82
CA SER A 113 -5.61 14.13 14.23
C SER A 113 -4.10 14.18 14.38
N LEU A 114 -3.38 13.36 13.63
CA LEU A 114 -1.92 13.30 13.68
C LEU A 114 -1.25 14.63 13.30
N THR A 115 -1.77 15.36 12.33
CA THR A 115 -1.19 16.65 11.94
C THR A 115 -1.33 17.73 13.01
N ARG A 116 -2.33 17.64 13.91
CA ARG A 116 -2.46 18.53 15.05
C ARG A 116 -1.42 18.28 16.16
N SER A 117 -0.98 17.02 16.31
CA SER A 117 0.02 16.61 17.31
C SER A 117 1.43 16.51 16.73
N ALA A 118 1.60 16.56 15.41
CA ALA A 118 2.90 16.52 14.76
C ALA A 118 3.67 17.82 14.94
N GLN A 119 5.00 17.73 14.84
CA GLN A 119 5.84 18.92 14.90
C GLN A 119 5.66 19.80 13.66
N PRO A 120 5.70 21.15 13.80
CA PRO A 120 5.77 22.05 12.68
C PRO A 120 6.94 21.67 11.73
N GLY A 121 6.68 21.63 10.44
CA GLY A 121 7.65 21.21 9.44
C GLY A 121 7.76 19.70 9.23
N ALA A 122 7.11 18.87 10.03
CA ALA A 122 7.08 17.41 9.80
C ALA A 122 6.58 17.07 8.39
N ALA A 123 7.23 16.10 7.74
CA ALA A 123 6.86 15.66 6.41
C ALA A 123 5.72 14.65 6.47
N VAL A 124 4.71 14.84 5.64
CA VAL A 124 3.64 13.88 5.42
C VAL A 124 3.68 13.43 3.96
N VAL A 125 3.78 12.13 3.75
CA VAL A 125 3.78 11.51 2.42
C VAL A 125 2.50 10.74 2.22
N LEU A 126 1.78 11.08 1.17
CA LEU A 126 0.63 10.33 0.69
C LEU A 126 0.99 9.72 -0.66
N ALA A 127 0.75 8.42 -0.84
CA ALA A 127 1.00 7.77 -2.11
C ALA A 127 -0.18 6.91 -2.55
N GLY A 128 -0.26 6.69 -3.85
CA GLY A 128 -1.30 5.90 -4.49
C GLY A 128 -0.92 5.57 -5.93
N TRP A 129 -1.85 5.00 -6.64
CA TRP A 129 -1.69 4.71 -8.06
C TRP A 129 -1.35 5.97 -8.87
N GLY A 130 -0.51 5.83 -9.85
CA GLY A 130 -0.28 6.86 -10.87
C GLY A 130 -1.42 6.96 -11.88
N PRO A 131 -1.19 7.66 -13.01
CA PRO A 131 -2.20 7.77 -14.05
C PRO A 131 -2.62 6.39 -14.57
N PRO A 132 -3.93 6.12 -14.75
CA PRO A 132 -4.44 4.81 -15.15
C PRO A 132 -3.78 4.24 -16.42
N GLU A 133 -3.48 5.10 -17.39
CA GLU A 133 -2.81 4.73 -18.65
C GLU A 133 -1.35 4.28 -18.49
N ARG A 134 -0.79 4.45 -17.29
CA ARG A 134 0.56 4.02 -16.90
C ARG A 134 0.55 2.83 -15.95
N CYS A 135 -0.61 2.24 -15.69
CA CYS A 135 -0.79 1.16 -14.74
C CYS A 135 -1.40 -0.06 -15.43
N ALA A 136 -0.57 -1.07 -15.71
CA ALA A 136 -1.02 -2.32 -16.30
C ALA A 136 -2.00 -3.10 -15.40
N THR A 137 -2.04 -2.79 -14.10
CA THR A 137 -3.01 -3.37 -13.15
C THR A 137 -4.40 -2.75 -13.28
N GLU A 138 -4.56 -1.58 -13.91
CA GLU A 138 -5.85 -0.88 -14.02
C GLU A 138 -6.97 -1.74 -14.66
N PRO A 139 -6.76 -2.45 -15.80
CA PRO A 139 -7.78 -3.33 -16.36
C PRO A 139 -8.19 -4.45 -15.42
N VAL A 140 -7.26 -4.97 -14.62
CA VAL A 140 -7.52 -6.03 -13.63
C VAL A 140 -8.35 -5.48 -12.46
N LEU A 141 -8.03 -4.28 -11.96
CA LEU A 141 -8.83 -3.63 -10.90
C LEU A 141 -10.26 -3.31 -11.35
N ARG A 142 -10.49 -3.04 -12.63
CA ARG A 142 -11.83 -2.85 -13.19
C ARG A 142 -12.70 -4.11 -13.15
N VAL A 143 -12.11 -5.29 -13.06
CA VAL A 143 -12.85 -6.55 -12.84
C VAL A 143 -13.65 -6.45 -11.54
N ALA A 144 -13.05 -5.94 -10.46
CA ALA A 144 -13.72 -5.79 -9.17
C ALA A 144 -14.98 -4.92 -9.28
N ALA A 145 -14.86 -3.74 -9.89
CA ALA A 145 -15.99 -2.83 -10.06
C ALA A 145 -17.10 -3.44 -10.93
N ARG A 146 -16.73 -4.11 -12.03
CA ARG A 146 -17.69 -4.76 -12.93
C ARG A 146 -18.46 -5.88 -12.25
N LEU A 147 -17.79 -6.73 -11.48
CA LEU A 147 -18.44 -7.84 -10.78
C LEU A 147 -19.29 -7.37 -9.58
N ALA A 148 -18.94 -6.27 -8.97
CA ALA A 148 -19.73 -5.65 -7.89
C ALA A 148 -20.82 -4.70 -8.41
N ASP A 149 -21.03 -4.62 -9.73
CA ASP A 149 -22.05 -3.79 -10.40
C ASP A 149 -21.99 -2.29 -10.01
N HIS A 150 -20.80 -1.75 -9.93
CA HIS A 150 -20.61 -0.32 -9.72
C HIS A 150 -19.58 0.30 -10.70
N ALA A 151 -19.61 1.61 -10.85
CA ALA A 151 -18.60 2.31 -11.62
C ALA A 151 -17.23 2.23 -10.93
N PRO A 152 -16.13 2.06 -11.70
CA PRO A 152 -14.80 2.15 -11.12
C PRO A 152 -14.62 3.49 -10.40
N ALA A 153 -14.28 3.45 -9.11
CA ALA A 153 -13.99 4.65 -8.35
C ALA A 153 -12.62 5.21 -8.78
N PRO A 154 -12.50 6.51 -9.04
CA PRO A 154 -11.20 7.13 -9.22
C PRO A 154 -10.38 6.95 -7.93
N GLY A 155 -9.07 6.78 -8.07
CA GLY A 155 -8.18 6.79 -6.91
C GLY A 155 -8.28 8.12 -6.16
N PRO A 156 -7.88 8.15 -4.87
CA PRO A 156 -7.99 9.35 -4.05
C PRO A 156 -7.16 10.50 -4.65
N ASP A 157 -7.70 11.71 -4.58
CA ASP A 157 -6.92 12.91 -4.90
C ASP A 157 -5.98 13.21 -3.73
N LEU A 158 -4.68 12.85 -3.90
CA LEU A 158 -3.66 13.00 -2.87
C LEU A 158 -3.44 14.47 -2.47
N ASP A 159 -3.58 15.40 -3.42
CA ASP A 159 -3.43 16.83 -3.13
C ASP A 159 -4.63 17.34 -2.34
N ALA A 160 -5.85 16.91 -2.69
CA ALA A 160 -7.05 17.23 -1.93
C ALA A 160 -7.01 16.63 -0.51
N LEU A 161 -6.51 15.42 -0.35
CA LEU A 161 -6.30 14.79 0.97
C LEU A 161 -5.32 15.61 1.82
N ALA A 162 -4.18 16.00 1.26
CA ALA A 162 -3.19 16.83 1.96
C ALA A 162 -3.78 18.18 2.35
N ALA A 163 -4.45 18.87 1.43
CA ALA A 163 -5.12 20.13 1.71
C ALA A 163 -6.23 19.99 2.76
N GLY A 164 -7.03 18.93 2.67
CA GLY A 164 -8.08 18.62 3.64
C GLY A 164 -7.55 18.34 5.05
N ALA A 165 -6.30 17.90 5.19
CA ALA A 165 -5.61 17.74 6.46
C ALA A 165 -4.90 19.02 6.94
N GLY A 166 -5.01 20.14 6.22
CA GLY A 166 -4.36 21.41 6.56
C GLY A 166 -2.86 21.45 6.27
N LEU A 167 -2.37 20.54 5.45
CA LEU A 167 -0.95 20.43 5.11
C LEU A 167 -0.58 21.39 3.96
N ARG A 168 0.68 21.82 3.94
CA ARG A 168 1.25 22.65 2.87
C ARG A 168 1.99 21.79 1.86
N PRO A 169 1.69 21.86 0.56
CA PRO A 169 2.42 21.15 -0.48
C PRO A 169 3.94 21.48 -0.42
N SER A 170 4.78 20.46 -0.59
CA SER A 170 6.23 20.59 -0.55
C SER A 170 6.93 19.91 -1.72
N GLY A 171 6.32 18.89 -2.31
CA GLY A 171 6.87 18.17 -3.44
C GLY A 171 5.99 17.02 -3.89
N SER A 172 6.35 16.39 -4.98
CA SER A 172 5.71 15.18 -5.49
C SER A 172 6.65 14.40 -6.40
N GLY A 173 6.33 13.12 -6.63
CA GLY A 173 7.08 12.30 -7.56
C GLY A 173 6.26 11.17 -8.13
N ARG A 174 6.85 10.50 -9.13
CA ARG A 174 6.32 9.27 -9.73
C ARG A 174 7.41 8.22 -9.74
N VAL A 175 7.05 6.99 -9.41
CA VAL A 175 7.99 5.88 -9.31
C VAL A 175 7.45 4.70 -10.09
N ALA A 176 8.29 4.07 -10.90
CA ALA A 176 7.97 2.81 -11.54
C ALA A 176 8.00 1.70 -10.49
N CYS A 177 6.89 1.05 -10.30
CA CYS A 177 6.72 -0.11 -9.41
C CYS A 177 6.15 -1.27 -10.21
N PRO A 178 6.94 -1.94 -11.04
CA PRO A 178 6.44 -3.08 -11.80
C PRO A 178 6.06 -4.22 -10.86
N PHE A 179 4.91 -4.84 -11.12
CA PHE A 179 4.48 -6.02 -10.39
C PHE A 179 4.97 -7.26 -11.13
N GLY A 180 5.86 -8.01 -10.49
CA GLY A 180 6.45 -9.24 -11.01
C GLY A 180 6.09 -10.44 -10.14
N TYR A 181 5.33 -11.38 -10.71
CA TYR A 181 4.90 -12.59 -10.01
C TYR A 181 5.52 -13.84 -10.63
N ALA A 182 5.82 -14.82 -9.79
CA ALA A 182 6.44 -16.07 -10.21
C ALA A 182 5.51 -16.95 -11.06
N SER A 183 4.20 -16.75 -10.97
CA SER A 183 3.18 -17.45 -11.74
C SER A 183 1.87 -16.67 -11.74
N GLU A 184 0.94 -17.06 -12.62
CA GLU A 184 -0.41 -16.53 -12.66
C GLU A 184 -1.16 -16.74 -11.34
N ALA A 185 -1.09 -17.95 -10.76
CA ALA A 185 -1.67 -18.23 -9.45
C ALA A 185 -1.10 -17.33 -8.34
N SER A 186 0.22 -17.02 -8.39
CA SER A 186 0.82 -16.07 -7.45
C SER A 186 0.31 -14.64 -7.68
N ALA A 187 0.08 -14.25 -8.94
CA ALA A 187 -0.49 -12.93 -9.25
C ALA A 187 -1.93 -12.79 -8.73
N VAL A 188 -2.77 -13.80 -8.95
CA VAL A 188 -4.16 -13.82 -8.45
C VAL A 188 -4.17 -13.69 -6.93
N ARG A 189 -3.38 -14.49 -6.20
CA ARG A 189 -3.29 -14.41 -4.73
C ARG A 189 -2.79 -13.05 -4.26
N GLY A 190 -1.74 -12.51 -4.88
CA GLY A 190 -1.22 -11.19 -4.56
C GLY A 190 -2.25 -10.08 -4.76
N LEU A 191 -2.97 -10.10 -5.86
CA LEU A 191 -4.01 -9.12 -6.16
C LEU A 191 -5.20 -9.24 -5.20
N LEU A 192 -5.69 -10.44 -4.93
CA LEU A 192 -6.76 -10.68 -3.96
C LEU A 192 -6.37 -10.21 -2.55
N SER A 193 -5.10 -10.34 -2.17
CA SER A 193 -4.61 -9.92 -0.85
C SER A 193 -4.66 -8.40 -0.61
N THR A 194 -4.87 -7.61 -1.66
CA THR A 194 -5.03 -6.15 -1.55
C THR A 194 -6.35 -5.73 -0.90
N GLY A 195 -7.36 -6.62 -0.88
CA GLY A 195 -8.74 -6.31 -0.48
C GLY A 195 -9.56 -5.59 -1.56
N ALA A 196 -8.96 -5.24 -2.69
CA ALA A 196 -9.65 -4.52 -3.77
C ALA A 196 -10.79 -5.33 -4.42
N PHE A 197 -10.79 -6.64 -4.24
CA PHE A 197 -11.78 -7.57 -4.82
C PHE A 197 -12.80 -8.09 -3.81
N ASP A 198 -12.73 -7.68 -2.54
CA ASP A 198 -13.60 -8.21 -1.47
C ASP A 198 -15.09 -7.98 -1.75
N GLU A 199 -15.43 -6.85 -2.36
CA GLU A 199 -16.80 -6.53 -2.72
C GLU A 199 -17.29 -7.41 -3.88
N ALA A 200 -16.45 -7.64 -4.88
CA ALA A 200 -16.74 -8.54 -5.98
C ALA A 200 -16.94 -9.99 -5.51
N VAL A 201 -16.09 -10.46 -4.58
CA VAL A 201 -16.22 -11.80 -3.97
C VAL A 201 -17.54 -11.93 -3.20
N ARG A 202 -17.98 -10.87 -2.50
CA ARG A 202 -19.26 -10.86 -1.81
C ARG A 202 -20.48 -10.80 -2.75
N ALA A 203 -20.32 -10.12 -3.88
CA ALA A 203 -21.38 -9.97 -4.89
C ALA A 203 -21.55 -11.21 -5.78
N THR A 204 -20.48 -11.98 -5.96
CA THR A 204 -20.45 -13.20 -6.78
C THR A 204 -19.95 -14.38 -5.94
N ASP A 205 -18.78 -14.89 -6.24
CA ASP A 205 -18.02 -15.86 -5.45
C ASP A 205 -16.53 -15.77 -5.81
N LEU A 206 -15.67 -16.37 -4.97
CA LEU A 206 -14.22 -16.32 -5.13
C LEU A 206 -13.76 -16.93 -6.49
N SER A 207 -14.34 -18.07 -6.88
CA SER A 207 -13.94 -18.77 -8.11
C SER A 207 -14.23 -17.95 -9.38
N GLN A 208 -15.35 -17.24 -9.40
CA GLN A 208 -15.68 -16.33 -10.49
C GLN A 208 -14.71 -15.15 -10.53
N VAL A 209 -14.36 -14.58 -9.37
CA VAL A 209 -13.41 -13.46 -9.30
C VAL A 209 -12.02 -13.90 -9.75
N GLU A 210 -11.53 -15.07 -9.29
CA GLU A 210 -10.23 -15.63 -9.70
C GLU A 210 -10.17 -15.80 -11.21
N LYS A 211 -11.18 -16.41 -11.82
CA LYS A 211 -11.26 -16.62 -13.27
C LYS A 211 -11.19 -15.31 -14.05
N GLU A 212 -11.95 -14.30 -13.64
CA GLU A 212 -11.97 -13.00 -14.29
C GLU A 212 -10.63 -12.23 -14.13
N ILE A 213 -9.94 -12.41 -12.99
CA ILE A 213 -8.59 -11.90 -12.80
C ILE A 213 -7.62 -12.60 -13.75
N GLU A 214 -7.66 -13.94 -13.84
CA GLU A 214 -6.82 -14.72 -14.77
C GLU A 214 -7.01 -14.27 -16.21
N GLU A 215 -8.25 -14.10 -16.68
CA GLU A 215 -8.55 -13.59 -18.01
C GLU A 215 -7.95 -12.19 -18.24
N ALA A 216 -8.04 -11.31 -17.25
CA ALA A 216 -7.48 -9.96 -17.32
C ALA A 216 -5.94 -9.94 -17.24
N LEU A 217 -5.32 -10.95 -16.64
CA LEU A 217 -3.86 -11.11 -16.56
C LEU A 217 -3.23 -11.66 -17.83
N ALA A 218 -4.00 -12.34 -18.71
CA ALA A 218 -3.50 -13.02 -19.88
C ALA A 218 -2.52 -12.19 -20.76
N PRO A 219 -2.73 -10.88 -20.99
CA PRO A 219 -1.79 -10.05 -21.76
C PRO A 219 -0.43 -9.84 -21.09
N TYR A 220 -0.32 -10.12 -19.80
CA TYR A 220 0.88 -9.87 -18.98
C TYR A 220 1.62 -11.16 -18.62
N VAL A 221 1.09 -12.32 -18.99
CA VAL A 221 1.73 -13.64 -18.81
C VAL A 221 2.83 -13.79 -19.84
N ARG A 222 4.04 -14.10 -19.38
CA ARG A 222 5.21 -14.33 -20.23
C ARG A 222 5.32 -15.81 -20.65
N PRO A 223 6.11 -16.12 -21.68
CA PRO A 223 6.29 -17.51 -22.14
C PRO A 223 6.85 -18.46 -21.08
N ASP A 224 7.54 -17.94 -20.07
CA ASP A 224 8.08 -18.70 -18.93
C ASP A 224 7.06 -18.91 -17.80
N GLY A 225 5.82 -18.43 -17.97
CA GLY A 225 4.75 -18.52 -16.98
C GLY A 225 4.77 -17.44 -15.90
N THR A 226 5.77 -16.55 -15.91
CA THR A 226 5.79 -15.39 -15.00
C THR A 226 4.80 -14.31 -15.46
N VAL A 227 4.34 -13.47 -14.53
CA VAL A 227 3.49 -12.33 -14.85
C VAL A 227 4.26 -11.05 -14.61
N TRP A 228 4.20 -10.11 -15.57
CA TRP A 228 4.88 -8.83 -15.44
C TRP A 228 3.99 -7.69 -15.87
N MET A 229 3.69 -6.80 -14.93
CA MET A 229 2.78 -5.68 -15.09
C MET A 229 3.52 -4.36 -14.78
N PRO A 230 3.87 -3.54 -15.78
CA PRO A 230 4.44 -2.23 -15.54
C PRO A 230 3.39 -1.32 -14.87
N ASN A 231 3.75 -0.75 -13.74
CA ASN A 231 2.92 0.18 -12.99
C ASN A 231 3.72 1.41 -12.57
N VAL A 232 3.03 2.51 -12.38
CA VAL A 232 3.57 3.74 -11.84
C VAL A 232 2.77 4.13 -10.61
N PHE A 233 3.48 4.46 -9.54
CA PHE A 233 2.89 5.07 -8.35
C PHE A 233 3.23 6.56 -8.32
N ARG A 234 2.31 7.35 -7.77
CA ARG A 234 2.49 8.76 -7.48
C ARG A 234 2.57 8.95 -5.98
N TYR A 235 3.42 9.88 -5.54
CA TYR A 235 3.39 10.36 -4.16
C TYR A 235 3.40 11.89 -4.12
N VAL A 236 2.85 12.43 -3.06
CA VAL A 236 2.94 13.84 -2.71
C VAL A 236 3.62 13.96 -1.35
N VAL A 237 4.45 14.98 -1.20
CA VAL A 237 5.04 15.38 0.06
C VAL A 237 4.42 16.70 0.46
N ALA A 238 3.90 16.74 1.68
CA ALA A 238 3.38 17.94 2.28
C ALA A 238 4.01 18.16 3.65
N ARG A 239 3.91 19.35 4.20
CA ARG A 239 4.47 19.73 5.50
C ARG A 239 3.39 20.19 6.44
N VAL A 240 3.55 19.82 7.71
CA VAL A 240 2.76 20.39 8.80
C VAL A 240 3.13 21.87 8.91
N PRO A 241 2.15 22.80 8.97
CA PRO A 241 2.38 24.23 9.08
C PRO A 241 3.22 24.67 10.27
#